data_0dc5b8f14e089a2feaf5dde6174af1ce
#
_entry.id   0dc5b8f14e089a2feaf5dde6174af1ce
#
_cell.length_a   1.000
_cell.length_b   1.000
_cell.length_c   1.000
_cell.angle_alpha   90.00
_cell.angle_beta   90.00
_cell.angle_gamma   90.00
#
_symmetry.space_group_name_H-M   'P 1'
#
loop_
_entity.id
_entity.type
_entity.pdbx_description
1 polymer ?
#
loop_
_entity_poly.entity_id
_entity_poly.type
_entity_poly.pdbx_seq_one_letter_code
_entity_poly.pdbx_strand_id
1 'polypeptide(L)'
;MPDQPDTDETRAAVAVLVAELTPIVALRHAAVASHCVRHDISMMHLHVLSTLEAGTALAMSRLADVLDVSLSSATGIVTRLEERGLVERIHDLEDRRLVLVRLTDEGRQVASAMDTAVARKLAAIVGEMTPGQRDNALRTVRDMHAAAERLRGRGVLFLPEEPASAALDVPEGAGGDRPSQVPVQIPAH
;
A
#
# COMPACT_ATOMS: atom_id res chain seq x y z
N MET A 1 -26.17 19.98 12.06
CA MET A 1 -25.16 19.98 11.01
C MET A 1 -24.02 20.85 11.48
N PRO A 2 -22.84 20.35 11.78
CA PRO A 2 -21.69 21.19 12.04
C PRO A 2 -21.22 21.78 10.72
N ASP A 3 -21.13 23.08 10.74
CA ASP A 3 -20.66 24.00 9.73
C ASP A 3 -19.31 23.52 9.18
N GLN A 4 -19.28 23.07 7.94
CA GLN A 4 -18.02 22.87 7.24
C GLN A 4 -17.56 24.26 6.79
N PRO A 5 -16.32 24.64 7.06
CA PRO A 5 -15.74 25.78 6.40
C PRO A 5 -15.41 25.37 4.95
N ASP A 6 -16.42 25.31 4.11
CA ASP A 6 -16.23 25.31 2.65
C ASP A 6 -15.91 26.75 2.25
N THR A 7 -14.81 27.24 2.79
CA THR A 7 -14.28 28.55 2.42
C THR A 7 -13.62 28.43 1.06
N ASP A 8 -13.70 29.46 0.24
CA ASP A 8 -12.99 29.52 -1.06
C ASP A 8 -11.49 29.22 -0.90
N GLU A 9 -10.91 29.54 0.24
CA GLU A 9 -9.54 29.22 0.62
C GLU A 9 -9.32 27.71 0.74
N THR A 10 -10.21 26.97 1.41
CA THR A 10 -10.12 25.51 1.51
C THR A 10 -10.22 24.86 0.14
N ARG A 11 -11.14 25.34 -0.71
CA ARG A 11 -11.32 24.82 -2.07
C ARG A 11 -10.08 25.07 -2.94
N ALA A 12 -9.49 26.25 -2.85
CA ALA A 12 -8.26 26.58 -3.55
C ALA A 12 -7.09 25.72 -3.07
N ALA A 13 -6.94 25.51 -1.76
CA ALA A 13 -5.90 24.63 -1.19
C ALA A 13 -6.06 23.18 -1.65
N VAL A 14 -7.29 22.66 -1.69
CA VAL A 14 -7.58 21.30 -2.20
C VAL A 14 -7.18 21.16 -3.67
N ALA A 15 -7.51 22.16 -4.51
CA ALA A 15 -7.15 22.12 -5.93
C ALA A 15 -5.64 22.06 -6.14
N VAL A 16 -4.87 22.84 -5.38
CA VAL A 16 -3.40 22.83 -5.41
C VAL A 16 -2.87 21.47 -4.92
N LEU A 17 -3.35 20.98 -3.77
CA LEU A 17 -2.92 19.68 -3.23
C LEU A 17 -3.18 18.54 -4.21
N VAL A 18 -4.35 18.51 -4.84
CA VAL A 18 -4.67 17.47 -5.85
C VAL A 18 -3.72 17.57 -7.03
N ALA A 19 -3.45 18.77 -7.55
CA ALA A 19 -2.54 18.97 -8.67
C ALA A 19 -1.11 18.49 -8.34
N GLU A 20 -0.58 18.84 -7.16
CA GLU A 20 0.76 18.47 -6.72
C GLU A 20 0.90 16.98 -6.36
N LEU A 21 -0.14 16.36 -5.82
CA LEU A 21 -0.13 14.93 -5.47
C LEU A 21 -0.35 14.02 -6.69
N THR A 22 -1.02 14.50 -7.73
CA THR A 22 -1.36 13.68 -8.93
C THR A 22 -0.13 12.99 -9.54
N PRO A 23 1.03 13.64 -9.76
CA PRO A 23 2.20 12.96 -10.31
C PRO A 23 2.74 11.85 -9.40
N ILE A 24 2.68 12.04 -8.07
CA ILE A 24 3.15 11.05 -7.08
C ILE A 24 2.21 9.84 -7.07
N VAL A 25 0.91 10.06 -7.11
CA VAL A 25 -0.10 9.00 -7.22
C VAL A 25 0.05 8.25 -8.54
N ALA A 26 0.31 8.94 -9.65
CA ALA A 26 0.58 8.32 -10.94
C ALA A 26 1.80 7.39 -10.92
N LEU A 27 2.86 7.74 -10.17
CA LEU A 27 4.02 6.85 -9.97
C LEU A 27 3.63 5.54 -9.28
N ARG A 28 2.76 5.61 -8.28
CA ARG A 28 2.22 4.43 -7.61
C ARG A 28 1.40 3.59 -8.59
N HIS A 29 0.48 4.19 -9.33
CA HIS A 29 -0.35 3.48 -10.33
C HIS A 29 0.52 2.79 -11.39
N ALA A 30 1.54 3.47 -11.91
CA ALA A 30 2.48 2.88 -12.87
C ALA A 30 3.28 1.72 -12.25
N ALA A 31 3.66 1.80 -10.98
CA ALA A 31 4.33 0.70 -10.28
C ALA A 31 3.41 -0.50 -10.14
N VAL A 32 2.16 -0.29 -9.74
CA VAL A 32 1.11 -1.31 -9.62
C VAL A 32 0.85 -1.98 -10.96
N ALA A 33 0.62 -1.21 -12.03
CA ALA A 33 0.39 -1.76 -13.37
C ALA A 33 1.58 -2.61 -13.84
N SER A 34 2.82 -2.12 -13.67
CA SER A 34 4.02 -2.86 -14.03
C SER A 34 4.19 -4.14 -13.22
N HIS A 35 3.79 -4.13 -11.93
CA HIS A 35 3.83 -5.30 -11.07
C HIS A 35 2.80 -6.34 -11.54
N CYS A 36 1.57 -5.92 -11.80
CA CYS A 36 0.52 -6.80 -12.32
C CYS A 36 0.94 -7.48 -13.63
N VAL A 37 1.50 -6.71 -14.57
CA VAL A 37 2.00 -7.26 -15.84
C VAL A 37 3.14 -8.26 -15.62
N ARG A 38 4.11 -7.94 -14.75
CA ARG A 38 5.27 -8.80 -14.48
C ARG A 38 4.89 -10.14 -13.88
N HIS A 39 3.91 -10.14 -13.00
CA HIS A 39 3.44 -11.34 -12.32
C HIS A 39 2.21 -11.95 -12.99
N ASP A 40 1.78 -11.40 -14.13
CA ASP A 40 0.59 -11.84 -14.88
C ASP A 40 -0.66 -11.95 -13.98
N ILE A 41 -0.87 -10.98 -13.09
CA ILE A 41 -2.01 -10.90 -12.18
C ILE A 41 -2.87 -9.69 -12.50
N SER A 42 -4.16 -9.75 -12.20
CA SER A 42 -5.05 -8.61 -12.29
C SER A 42 -4.94 -7.72 -11.04
N MET A 43 -5.45 -6.49 -11.14
CA MET A 43 -5.61 -5.60 -9.98
C MET A 43 -6.39 -6.26 -8.84
N MET A 44 -7.45 -7.02 -9.18
CA MET A 44 -8.26 -7.73 -8.19
C MET A 44 -7.46 -8.85 -7.52
N HIS A 45 -6.61 -9.58 -8.27
CA HIS A 45 -5.69 -10.55 -7.68
C HIS A 45 -4.73 -9.88 -6.70
N LEU A 46 -4.14 -8.75 -7.08
CA LEU A 46 -3.25 -7.99 -6.19
C LEU A 46 -3.99 -7.51 -4.94
N HIS A 47 -5.23 -7.03 -5.07
CA HIS A 47 -6.05 -6.63 -3.91
C HIS A 47 -6.27 -7.79 -2.95
N VAL A 48 -6.58 -8.99 -3.45
CA VAL A 48 -6.69 -10.21 -2.61
C VAL A 48 -5.36 -10.50 -1.89
N LEU A 49 -4.24 -10.47 -2.62
CA LEU A 49 -2.93 -10.75 -2.03
C LEU A 49 -2.58 -9.75 -0.92
N SER A 50 -2.78 -8.44 -1.15
CA SER A 50 -2.54 -7.40 -0.16
C SER A 50 -3.47 -7.51 1.05
N THR A 51 -4.74 -7.89 0.84
CA THR A 51 -5.69 -8.12 1.94
C THR A 51 -5.26 -9.29 2.82
N LEU A 52 -4.77 -10.37 2.20
CA LEU A 52 -4.28 -11.55 2.92
C LEU A 52 -2.92 -11.33 3.59
N GLU A 53 -2.09 -10.41 3.08
CA GLU A 53 -0.79 -10.08 3.67
C GLU A 53 -0.95 -9.42 5.05
N ALA A 54 -2.00 -8.62 5.23
CA ALA A 54 -2.32 -7.97 6.50
C ALA A 54 -2.78 -8.95 7.60
N GLY A 55 -3.22 -10.15 7.23
CA GLY A 55 -3.75 -11.16 8.15
C GLY A 55 -3.10 -12.53 7.95
N THR A 56 -3.37 -13.45 8.89
CA THR A 56 -2.84 -14.82 8.81
C THR A 56 -3.65 -15.71 7.88
N ALA A 57 -4.97 -15.63 7.95
CA ALA A 57 -5.92 -16.32 7.09
C ALA A 57 -7.30 -15.67 7.21
N LEU A 58 -8.07 -15.63 6.14
CA LEU A 58 -9.42 -15.07 6.13
C LEU A 58 -10.44 -16.08 5.63
N ALA A 59 -11.63 -16.08 6.24
CA ALA A 59 -12.76 -16.82 5.72
C ALA A 59 -13.19 -16.28 4.36
N MET A 60 -13.64 -17.17 3.46
CA MET A 60 -14.09 -16.80 2.11
C MET A 60 -15.18 -15.73 2.11
N SER A 61 -16.13 -15.80 3.06
CA SER A 61 -17.18 -14.78 3.21
C SER A 61 -16.59 -13.42 3.58
N ARG A 62 -15.65 -13.39 4.54
CA ARG A 62 -15.00 -12.15 4.96
C ARG A 62 -14.17 -11.55 3.84
N LEU A 63 -13.49 -12.38 3.06
CA LEU A 63 -12.76 -11.93 1.88
C LEU A 63 -13.69 -11.31 0.84
N ALA A 64 -14.85 -11.91 0.59
CA ALA A 64 -15.86 -11.38 -0.32
C ALA A 64 -16.39 -10.01 0.15
N ASP A 65 -16.64 -9.86 1.46
CA ASP A 65 -17.07 -8.59 2.07
C ASP A 65 -16.01 -7.49 1.90
N VAL A 66 -14.73 -7.79 2.19
CA VAL A 66 -13.64 -6.81 2.06
C VAL A 66 -13.42 -6.37 0.62
N LEU A 67 -13.63 -7.29 -0.34
CA LEU A 67 -13.47 -7.00 -1.77
C LEU A 67 -14.71 -6.36 -2.40
N ASP A 68 -15.80 -6.24 -1.65
CA ASP A 68 -17.11 -5.79 -2.13
C ASP A 68 -17.59 -6.56 -3.37
N VAL A 69 -17.49 -7.90 -3.30
CA VAL A 69 -17.94 -8.80 -4.37
C VAL A 69 -18.81 -9.93 -3.82
N SER A 70 -19.53 -10.60 -4.71
CA SER A 70 -20.26 -11.80 -4.32
C SER A 70 -19.32 -12.94 -3.91
N LEU A 71 -19.79 -13.84 -3.03
CA LEU A 71 -19.03 -15.02 -2.62
C LEU A 71 -18.62 -15.89 -3.81
N SER A 72 -19.46 -16.00 -4.84
CA SER A 72 -19.14 -16.72 -6.07
C SER A 72 -18.00 -16.05 -6.85
N SER A 73 -17.99 -14.72 -6.93
CA SER A 73 -16.89 -13.97 -7.54
C SER A 73 -15.59 -14.14 -6.77
N ALA A 74 -15.64 -13.98 -5.44
CA ALA A 74 -14.48 -14.22 -4.58
C ALA A 74 -13.93 -15.64 -4.75
N THR A 75 -14.81 -16.64 -4.81
CA THR A 75 -14.42 -18.03 -5.03
C THR A 75 -13.68 -18.20 -6.37
N GLY A 76 -14.18 -17.60 -7.45
CA GLY A 76 -13.52 -17.66 -8.76
C GLY A 76 -12.16 -16.98 -8.77
N ILE A 77 -12.01 -15.83 -8.08
CA ILE A 77 -10.73 -15.11 -7.96
C ILE A 77 -9.73 -15.96 -7.17
N VAL A 78 -10.13 -16.49 -6.03
CA VAL A 78 -9.28 -17.34 -5.17
C VAL A 78 -8.87 -18.62 -5.89
N THR A 79 -9.77 -19.25 -6.65
CA THR A 79 -9.42 -20.45 -7.44
C THR A 79 -8.29 -20.17 -8.43
N ARG A 80 -8.35 -19.05 -9.15
CA ARG A 80 -7.27 -18.66 -10.08
C ARG A 80 -5.94 -18.37 -9.37
N LEU A 81 -5.98 -17.76 -8.19
CA LEU A 81 -4.78 -17.54 -7.39
C LEU A 81 -4.20 -18.83 -6.82
N GLU A 82 -5.06 -19.79 -6.45
CA GLU A 82 -4.68 -21.12 -5.98
C GLU A 82 -4.05 -21.96 -7.10
N GLU A 83 -4.65 -21.96 -8.31
CA GLU A 83 -4.08 -22.60 -9.51
C GLU A 83 -2.68 -22.06 -9.84
N ARG A 84 -2.38 -20.84 -9.44
CA ARG A 84 -1.07 -20.18 -9.61
C ARG A 84 -0.14 -20.37 -8.42
N GLY A 85 -0.57 -21.08 -7.39
CA GLY A 85 0.22 -21.33 -6.20
C GLY A 85 0.45 -20.10 -5.30
N LEU A 86 -0.33 -19.02 -5.48
CA LEU A 86 -0.16 -17.78 -4.70
C LEU A 86 -0.97 -17.78 -3.40
N VAL A 87 -2.05 -18.52 -3.35
CA VAL A 87 -2.86 -18.73 -2.14
C VAL A 87 -3.17 -20.21 -1.97
N GLU A 88 -3.56 -20.59 -0.78
CA GLU A 88 -4.05 -21.93 -0.47
C GLU A 88 -5.28 -21.86 0.40
N ARG A 89 -6.19 -22.84 0.24
CA ARG A 89 -7.33 -23.04 1.12
C ARG A 89 -6.95 -23.99 2.23
N ILE A 90 -7.31 -23.63 3.44
CA ILE A 90 -7.15 -24.46 4.62
C ILE A 90 -8.49 -24.59 5.33
N HIS A 91 -8.70 -25.70 6.04
CA HIS A 91 -9.83 -25.82 6.93
C HIS A 91 -9.45 -25.28 8.30
N ASP A 92 -10.39 -24.58 8.92
CA ASP A 92 -10.23 -24.15 10.30
C ASP A 92 -10.10 -25.38 11.22
N LEU A 93 -9.29 -25.27 12.24
CA LEU A 93 -9.00 -26.39 13.17
C LEU A 93 -10.18 -26.67 14.11
N GLU A 94 -10.96 -25.63 14.43
CA GLU A 94 -12.10 -25.72 15.35
C GLU A 94 -13.40 -26.01 14.60
N ASP A 95 -13.62 -25.36 13.45
CA ASP A 95 -14.77 -25.62 12.58
C ASP A 95 -14.34 -26.04 11.17
N ARG A 96 -14.31 -27.34 10.92
CA ARG A 96 -13.94 -27.91 9.61
C ARG A 96 -14.88 -27.51 8.45
N ARG A 97 -16.00 -26.87 8.74
CA ARG A 97 -16.91 -26.33 7.72
C ARG A 97 -16.42 -24.98 7.21
N LEU A 98 -15.57 -24.32 8.00
CA LEU A 98 -15.02 -23.01 7.64
C LEU A 98 -13.78 -23.19 6.78
N VAL A 99 -13.85 -22.69 5.55
CA VAL A 99 -12.71 -22.63 4.63
C VAL A 99 -12.07 -21.27 4.76
N LEU A 100 -10.81 -21.27 5.14
CA LEU A 100 -9.96 -20.10 5.22
C LEU A 100 -9.02 -20.04 4.02
N VAL A 101 -8.66 -18.84 3.60
CA VAL A 101 -7.67 -18.58 2.54
C VAL A 101 -6.48 -17.88 3.15
N ARG A 102 -5.28 -18.30 2.80
CA ARG A 102 -4.02 -17.64 3.19
C ARG A 102 -3.03 -17.57 2.04
N LEU A 103 -2.04 -16.70 2.15
CA LEU A 103 -0.93 -16.65 1.21
C LEU A 103 -0.03 -17.87 1.36
N THR A 104 0.47 -18.37 0.24
CA THR A 104 1.67 -19.22 0.19
C THR A 104 2.92 -18.37 0.37
N ASP A 105 4.11 -18.99 0.46
CA ASP A 105 5.38 -18.25 0.47
C ASP A 105 5.59 -17.46 -0.82
N GLU A 106 5.20 -18.02 -1.96
CA GLU A 106 5.25 -17.35 -3.25
C GLU A 106 4.25 -16.17 -3.30
N GLY A 107 3.04 -16.36 -2.82
CA GLY A 107 2.05 -15.28 -2.69
C GLY A 107 2.54 -14.13 -1.83
N ARG A 108 3.20 -14.40 -0.70
CA ARG A 108 3.84 -13.38 0.13
C ARG A 108 4.94 -12.62 -0.60
N GLN A 109 5.78 -13.32 -1.36
CA GLN A 109 6.81 -12.66 -2.18
C GLN A 109 6.22 -11.75 -3.24
N VAL A 110 5.15 -12.17 -3.91
CA VAL A 110 4.46 -11.35 -4.91
C VAL A 110 3.80 -10.13 -4.26
N ALA A 111 3.15 -10.27 -3.12
CA ALA A 111 2.52 -9.16 -2.41
C ALA A 111 3.57 -8.13 -1.95
N SER A 112 4.59 -8.55 -1.21
CA SER A 112 5.64 -7.67 -0.67
C SER A 112 6.53 -7.01 -1.72
N ALA A 113 6.71 -7.65 -2.89
CA ALA A 113 7.45 -7.06 -4.01
C ALA A 113 6.78 -5.79 -4.53
N MET A 114 5.47 -5.65 -4.38
CA MET A 114 4.73 -4.44 -4.74
C MET A 114 5.14 -3.27 -3.85
N ASP A 115 5.14 -3.46 -2.53
CA ASP A 115 5.52 -2.42 -1.58
C ASP A 115 6.97 -2.00 -1.75
N THR A 116 7.86 -2.97 -1.99
CA THR A 116 9.25 -2.70 -2.32
C THR A 116 9.40 -1.86 -3.59
N ALA A 117 8.60 -2.09 -4.62
CA ALA A 117 8.66 -1.33 -5.86
C ALA A 117 8.20 0.13 -5.67
N VAL A 118 7.15 0.35 -4.88
CA VAL A 118 6.67 1.69 -4.51
C VAL A 118 7.69 2.40 -3.62
N ALA A 119 8.16 1.73 -2.56
CA ALA A 119 9.14 2.26 -1.62
C ALA A 119 10.41 2.72 -2.32
N ARG A 120 10.92 1.95 -3.29
CA ARG A 120 12.11 2.31 -4.07
C ARG A 120 11.93 3.60 -4.89
N LYS A 121 10.76 3.80 -5.51
CA LYS A 121 10.46 5.02 -6.25
C LYS A 121 10.33 6.23 -5.31
N LEU A 122 9.68 6.05 -4.17
CA LEU A 122 9.59 7.09 -3.15
C LEU A 122 10.96 7.41 -2.55
N ALA A 123 11.79 6.41 -2.31
CA ALA A 123 13.16 6.60 -1.80
C ALA A 123 14.01 7.45 -2.75
N ALA A 124 13.86 7.29 -4.07
CA ALA A 124 14.55 8.13 -5.03
C ALA A 124 14.11 9.60 -4.92
N ILE A 125 12.81 9.87 -4.78
CA ILE A 125 12.29 11.24 -4.60
C ILE A 125 12.79 11.83 -3.27
N VAL A 126 12.64 11.07 -2.18
CA VAL A 126 13.06 11.51 -0.83
C VAL A 126 14.58 11.70 -0.76
N GLY A 127 15.34 10.96 -1.57
CA GLY A 127 16.78 11.10 -1.70
C GLY A 127 17.22 12.48 -2.21
N GLU A 128 16.45 13.09 -3.11
CA GLU A 128 16.70 14.43 -3.65
C GLU A 128 16.32 15.57 -2.68
N MET A 129 15.59 15.26 -1.60
CA MET A 129 15.14 16.25 -0.62
C MET A 129 16.22 16.54 0.41
N THR A 130 16.31 17.80 0.84
CA THR A 130 17.11 18.17 2.01
C THR A 130 16.51 17.60 3.30
N PRO A 131 17.29 17.45 4.39
CA PRO A 131 16.77 16.97 5.67
C PRO A 131 15.53 17.74 6.15
N GLY A 132 15.56 19.06 6.09
CA GLY A 132 14.42 19.90 6.51
C GLY A 132 13.18 19.71 5.65
N GLN A 133 13.34 19.46 4.34
CA GLN A 133 12.22 19.14 3.46
C GLN A 133 11.62 17.77 3.79
N ARG A 134 12.44 16.77 4.10
CA ARG A 134 11.97 15.45 4.54
C ARG A 134 11.14 15.54 5.83
N ASP A 135 11.65 16.29 6.82
CA ASP A 135 10.96 16.46 8.10
C ASP A 135 9.62 17.18 7.92
N ASN A 136 9.56 18.20 7.06
CA ASN A 136 8.33 18.90 6.75
C ASN A 136 7.33 17.99 6.03
N ALA A 137 7.76 17.23 5.02
CA ALA A 137 6.91 16.29 4.30
C ALA A 137 6.33 15.24 5.24
N LEU A 138 7.15 14.62 6.09
CA LEU A 138 6.71 13.63 7.06
C LEU A 138 5.70 14.21 8.06
N ARG A 139 5.94 15.44 8.54
CA ARG A 139 5.01 16.13 9.45
C ARG A 139 3.67 16.36 8.77
N THR A 140 3.67 16.93 7.57
CA THR A 140 2.45 17.20 6.80
C THR A 140 1.63 15.93 6.53
N VAL A 141 2.29 14.85 6.11
CA VAL A 141 1.61 13.57 5.86
C VAL A 141 1.00 13.01 7.16
N ARG A 142 1.72 13.07 8.29
CA ARG A 142 1.18 12.64 9.59
C ARG A 142 -0.02 13.48 10.03
N ASP A 143 0.01 14.78 9.82
CA ASP A 143 -1.09 15.67 10.16
C ASP A 143 -2.32 15.39 9.30
N MET A 144 -2.13 15.14 8.00
CA MET A 144 -3.20 14.72 7.09
C MET A 144 -3.80 13.37 7.50
N HIS A 145 -2.95 12.39 7.82
CA HIS A 145 -3.38 11.07 8.30
C HIS A 145 -4.22 11.21 9.58
N ALA A 146 -3.72 11.95 10.57
CA ALA A 146 -4.45 12.19 11.82
C ALA A 146 -5.81 12.91 11.60
N ALA A 147 -5.88 13.82 10.62
CA ALA A 147 -7.13 14.47 10.23
C ALA A 147 -8.11 13.47 9.59
N ALA A 148 -7.63 12.60 8.69
CA ALA A 148 -8.42 11.57 8.06
C ALA A 148 -8.99 10.59 9.09
N GLU A 149 -8.17 10.16 10.07
CA GLU A 149 -8.61 9.30 11.18
C GLU A 149 -9.73 9.94 12.02
N ARG A 150 -9.60 11.23 12.32
CA ARG A 150 -10.67 11.97 13.03
C ARG A 150 -11.97 12.00 12.22
N LEU A 151 -11.90 12.14 10.90
CA LEU A 151 -13.08 12.13 10.02
C LEU A 151 -13.69 10.73 9.93
N ARG A 152 -12.85 9.68 9.87
CA ARG A 152 -13.29 8.28 9.90
C ARG A 152 -14.03 7.99 11.21
N GLY A 153 -13.47 8.36 12.35
CA GLY A 153 -14.10 8.16 13.66
C GLY A 153 -15.43 8.89 13.83
N ARG A 154 -15.69 9.94 13.02
CA ARG A 154 -16.97 10.67 12.97
C ARG A 154 -17.92 10.12 11.88
N GLY A 155 -17.55 9.09 11.14
CA GLY A 155 -18.34 8.52 10.04
C GLY A 155 -18.48 9.44 8.81
N VAL A 156 -17.64 10.47 8.70
CA VAL A 156 -17.65 11.42 7.55
C VAL A 156 -16.84 10.89 6.37
N LEU A 157 -15.79 10.13 6.66
CA LEU A 157 -14.90 9.56 5.65
C LEU A 157 -14.94 8.03 5.73
N PHE A 158 -15.38 7.40 4.65
CA PHE A 158 -15.30 5.95 4.50
C PHE A 158 -13.95 5.63 3.84
N LEU A 159 -12.95 5.33 4.65
CA LEU A 159 -11.70 4.75 4.16
C LEU A 159 -11.79 3.25 4.38
N PRO A 160 -11.34 2.41 3.42
CA PRO A 160 -11.13 0.99 3.69
C PRO A 160 -10.24 0.87 4.92
N GLU A 161 -10.52 -0.11 5.80
CA GLU A 161 -9.60 -0.43 6.89
C GLU A 161 -8.24 -0.69 6.25
N GLU A 162 -7.24 0.09 6.63
CA GLU A 162 -5.87 -0.20 6.19
C GLU A 162 -5.53 -1.61 6.67
N PRO A 163 -4.99 -2.47 5.78
CA PRO A 163 -4.29 -3.65 6.24
C PRO A 163 -3.25 -3.16 7.24
N ALA A 164 -3.21 -3.79 8.42
CA ALA A 164 -2.27 -3.43 9.47
C ALA A 164 -0.88 -3.33 8.83
N SER A 165 -0.46 -2.10 8.56
CA SER A 165 0.83 -1.82 7.96
C SER A 165 1.86 -2.48 8.88
N ALA A 166 2.55 -3.48 8.37
CA ALA A 166 3.78 -3.94 8.98
C ALA A 166 4.62 -2.67 9.14
N ALA A 167 4.82 -2.25 10.38
CA ALA A 167 5.67 -1.13 10.72
C ALA A 167 6.97 -1.36 9.93
N LEU A 168 7.24 -0.48 8.96
CA LEU A 168 8.58 -0.38 8.42
C LEU A 168 9.43 -0.04 9.62
N ASP A 169 10.13 -1.07 10.12
CA ASP A 169 11.13 -0.96 11.17
C ASP A 169 12.23 -0.07 10.56
N VAL A 170 12.08 1.23 10.71
CA VAL A 170 13.11 2.19 10.40
C VAL A 170 14.07 2.10 11.58
N PRO A 171 15.26 1.50 11.42
CA PRO A 171 16.20 1.42 12.51
C PRO A 171 16.55 2.85 12.95
N GLU A 172 16.19 3.20 14.18
CA GLU A 172 16.74 4.34 14.88
C GLU A 172 18.25 4.07 15.07
N GLY A 173 19.08 4.79 14.33
CA GLY A 173 20.50 4.85 14.61
C GLY A 173 21.43 4.39 13.48
N ALA A 174 21.60 5.24 12.48
CA ALA A 174 22.84 5.28 11.72
C ALA A 174 23.31 6.74 11.61
N GLY A 175 23.67 7.29 12.76
CA GLY A 175 24.57 8.45 12.82
C GLY A 175 26.00 7.94 12.65
N GLY A 176 26.67 8.41 11.57
CA GLY A 176 28.13 8.39 11.48
C GLY A 176 28.71 7.22 10.68
N ASP A 177 28.84 7.37 9.38
CA ASP A 177 30.19 7.34 8.78
C ASP A 177 30.13 7.92 7.34
N ARG A 178 31.04 8.85 7.04
CA ARG A 178 31.19 9.42 5.71
C ARG A 178 31.99 8.43 4.89
N PRO A 179 31.51 7.93 3.74
CA PRO A 179 32.41 7.28 2.81
C PRO A 179 33.25 8.34 2.07
N SER A 180 34.53 8.13 2.13
CA SER A 180 35.60 8.82 1.41
C SER A 180 35.29 8.93 -0.07
N GLN A 181 35.52 10.13 -0.61
CA GLN A 181 35.47 10.44 -2.03
C GLN A 181 36.44 9.54 -2.81
N VAL A 182 35.90 8.73 -3.69
CA VAL A 182 36.67 8.09 -4.78
C VAL A 182 36.49 8.96 -6.02
N PRO A 183 37.56 9.45 -6.65
CA PRO A 183 37.46 10.26 -7.85
C PRO A 183 37.05 9.40 -9.06
N VAL A 184 35.92 9.74 -9.68
CA VAL A 184 35.52 9.14 -10.96
C VAL A 184 36.40 9.76 -12.06
N GLN A 185 37.30 9.00 -12.63
CA GLN A 185 37.99 9.32 -13.87
C GLN A 185 37.01 9.13 -15.05
N ILE A 186 36.75 10.21 -15.77
CA ILE A 186 36.03 10.20 -17.04
C ILE A 186 37.09 9.96 -18.15
N PRO A 187 36.99 8.89 -18.96
CA PRO A 187 37.84 8.79 -20.14
C PRO A 187 37.31 9.71 -21.24
N ALA A 188 38.20 10.58 -21.74
CA ALA A 188 38.01 11.31 -22.99
C ALA A 188 38.10 10.35 -24.19
N HIS A 189 37.03 10.31 -25.01
CA HIS A 189 37.11 10.14 -26.47
C HIS A 189 35.78 10.53 -27.09
#